data_3c84f0e8a785ceb2f3cc5daa1d64558e
#
_entry.id   3c84f0e8a785ceb2f3cc5daa1d64558e
#
_cell.length_a   1.000
_cell.length_b   1.000
_cell.length_c   1.000
_cell.angle_alpha   90.00
_cell.angle_beta   90.00
_cell.angle_gamma   90.00
#
_symmetry.space_group_name_H-M   'P 1'
#
loop_
_entity.id
_entity.type
_entity.pdbx_description
1 polymer ?
#
loop_
_entity_poly.entity_id
_entity_poly.type
_entity_poly.pdbx_seq_one_letter_code
_entity_poly.pdbx_strand_id
1 'polypeptide(L)'
;MRFDIEGFITFDTEEASLVNLLTGDCIELSATSTRLLTNLLQYRGDIISRVDIFQSVFEKYGARPSNSNLNQYISTLRRSLADLGIEKNVIITVPRIGFKISEEVIITSDNDYSSSFTLPVLTADLPQRSLLW
;
A
#
# COMPACT_ATOMS: atom_id res chain seq x y z
N MET A 1 6.83 -8.44 -4.13
CA MET A 1 6.11 -8.15 -2.87
C MET A 1 4.66 -7.83 -3.17
N ARG A 2 3.77 -8.25 -2.31
CA ARG A 2 2.34 -8.06 -2.51
C ARG A 2 1.70 -7.58 -1.23
N PHE A 3 0.80 -6.62 -1.38
CA PHE A 3 0.01 -6.09 -0.27
C PHE A 3 -1.47 -6.36 -0.52
N ASP A 4 -2.19 -6.71 0.52
CA ASP A 4 -3.64 -6.83 0.48
C ASP A 4 -4.24 -5.63 1.21
N ILE A 5 -5.19 -4.98 0.57
CA ILE A 5 -5.84 -3.77 1.09
C ILE A 5 -7.29 -4.12 1.35
N GLU A 6 -7.73 -3.99 2.60
CA GLU A 6 -9.10 -4.28 3.04
C GLU A 6 -9.54 -5.72 2.72
N GLY A 7 -8.59 -6.59 2.43
CA GLY A 7 -8.87 -8.01 2.20
C GLY A 7 -9.39 -8.35 0.80
N PHE A 8 -9.72 -7.36 -0.03
CA PHE A 8 -10.26 -7.65 -1.37
C PHE A 8 -9.51 -6.96 -2.51
N ILE A 9 -8.56 -6.08 -2.22
CA ILE A 9 -7.70 -5.46 -3.23
C ILE A 9 -6.29 -5.98 -3.04
N THR A 10 -5.67 -6.44 -4.11
CA THR A 10 -4.28 -6.88 -4.08
C THR A 10 -3.43 -5.91 -4.89
N PHE A 11 -2.36 -5.43 -4.27
CA PHE A 11 -1.36 -4.61 -4.96
C PHE A 11 -0.09 -5.44 -5.12
N ASP A 12 0.27 -5.72 -6.36
CA ASP A 12 1.48 -6.48 -6.69
C ASP A 12 2.53 -5.50 -7.21
N THR A 13 3.64 -5.38 -6.50
CA THR A 13 4.69 -4.42 -6.87
C THR A 13 5.44 -4.85 -8.12
N GLU A 14 5.53 -6.14 -8.40
CA GLU A 14 6.24 -6.62 -9.58
C GLU A 14 5.39 -6.50 -10.83
N GLU A 15 4.09 -6.75 -10.70
CA GLU A 15 3.15 -6.59 -11.82
C GLU A 15 2.75 -5.13 -12.00
N ALA A 16 3.03 -4.29 -11.02
CA ALA A 16 2.65 -2.88 -11.03
C ALA A 16 1.15 -2.72 -11.24
N SER A 17 0.36 -3.48 -10.50
CA SER A 17 -1.09 -3.50 -10.70
C SER A 17 -1.85 -3.60 -9.39
N LEU A 18 -3.09 -3.09 -9.45
CA LEU A 18 -4.08 -3.23 -8.39
C LEU A 18 -5.21 -4.08 -8.93
N VAL A 19 -5.64 -5.08 -8.18
CA VAL A 19 -6.69 -6.00 -8.61
C VAL A 19 -7.75 -6.11 -7.51
N ASN A 20 -9.01 -5.98 -7.92
CA ASN A 20 -10.13 -6.29 -7.03
C ASN A 20 -10.42 -7.79 -7.16
N LEU A 21 -10.18 -8.53 -6.10
CA LEU A 21 -10.30 -9.99 -6.11
C LEU A 21 -11.75 -10.46 -6.24
N LEU A 22 -12.71 -9.60 -5.90
CA LEU A 22 -14.12 -9.95 -5.98
C LEU A 22 -14.71 -9.76 -7.37
N THR A 23 -14.25 -8.73 -8.09
CA THR A 23 -14.78 -8.41 -9.42
C THR A 23 -13.85 -8.79 -10.55
N GLY A 24 -12.55 -8.95 -10.25
CA GLY A 24 -11.54 -9.19 -11.27
C GLY A 24 -11.05 -7.92 -11.96
N ASP A 25 -11.57 -6.76 -11.58
CA ASP A 25 -11.11 -5.51 -12.17
C ASP A 25 -9.66 -5.26 -11.82
N CYS A 26 -8.89 -4.78 -12.81
CA CYS A 26 -7.46 -4.56 -12.66
C CYS A 26 -7.10 -3.18 -13.18
N ILE A 27 -6.23 -2.48 -12.46
CA ILE A 27 -5.69 -1.19 -12.88
C ILE A 27 -4.19 -1.29 -12.89
N GLU A 28 -3.58 -0.99 -14.04
CA GLU A 28 -2.12 -0.95 -14.14
C GLU A 28 -1.62 0.41 -13.68
N LEU A 29 -0.51 0.39 -12.96
CA LEU A 29 0.10 1.60 -12.43
C LEU A 29 1.40 1.90 -13.16
N SER A 30 1.74 3.20 -13.26
CA SER A 30 3.04 3.59 -13.76
C SER A 30 4.12 3.16 -12.77
N ALA A 31 5.38 3.14 -13.25
CA ALA A 31 6.50 2.78 -12.37
C ALA A 31 6.58 3.73 -11.18
N THR A 32 6.39 5.02 -11.40
CA THR A 32 6.44 6.01 -10.31
C THR A 32 5.31 5.81 -9.32
N SER A 33 4.09 5.59 -9.80
CA SER A 33 2.94 5.34 -8.93
C SER A 33 3.16 4.07 -8.11
N THR A 34 3.72 3.04 -8.71
CA THR A 34 4.03 1.79 -8.03
C THR A 34 5.03 2.02 -6.91
N ARG A 35 6.12 2.76 -7.19
CA ARG A 35 7.13 3.07 -6.18
C ARG A 35 6.53 3.90 -5.04
N LEU A 36 5.69 4.86 -5.38
CA LEU A 36 5.05 5.72 -4.37
C LEU A 36 4.14 4.92 -3.46
N LEU A 37 3.27 4.11 -4.03
CA LEU A 37 2.35 3.30 -3.23
C LEU A 37 3.11 2.29 -2.39
N THR A 38 4.14 1.65 -2.95
CA THR A 38 4.98 0.72 -2.20
C THR A 38 5.61 1.40 -1.00
N ASN A 39 6.16 2.59 -1.21
CA ASN A 39 6.80 3.37 -0.14
C ASN A 39 5.81 3.66 0.99
N LEU A 40 4.62 4.12 0.63
CA LEU A 40 3.59 4.44 1.61
C LEU A 40 3.15 3.21 2.40
N LEU A 41 2.98 2.08 1.71
CA LEU A 41 2.50 0.87 2.36
C LEU A 41 3.58 0.22 3.22
N GLN A 42 4.84 0.28 2.80
CA GLN A 42 5.94 -0.26 3.61
C GLN A 42 6.10 0.47 4.93
N TYR A 43 5.86 1.76 4.92
CA TYR A 43 6.00 2.59 6.13
C TYR A 43 4.65 2.95 6.74
N ARG A 44 3.64 2.12 6.49
CA ARG A 44 2.34 2.33 7.10
C ARG A 44 2.48 2.34 8.61
N GLY A 45 1.72 3.22 9.24
CA GLY A 45 1.88 3.49 10.67
C GLY A 45 2.71 4.73 10.96
N ASP A 46 3.48 5.21 9.97
CA ASP A 46 4.31 6.39 10.11
C ASP A 46 3.88 7.47 9.13
N ILE A 47 4.16 8.71 9.49
CA ILE A 47 3.99 9.84 8.56
C ILE A 47 5.28 9.94 7.75
N ILE A 48 5.15 9.95 6.42
CA ILE A 48 6.30 10.06 5.54
C ILE A 48 6.36 11.49 5.01
N SER A 49 7.48 12.17 5.25
CA SER A 49 7.65 13.54 4.83
C SER A 49 7.77 13.64 3.31
N ARG A 50 7.42 14.81 2.77
CA ARG A 50 7.56 15.05 1.33
C ARG A 50 9.01 14.90 0.88
N VAL A 51 9.96 15.33 1.70
CA VAL A 51 11.38 15.20 1.39
C VAL A 51 11.77 13.73 1.26
N ASP A 52 11.34 12.91 2.19
CA ASP A 52 11.65 11.47 2.13
C ASP A 52 11.03 10.82 0.90
N ILE A 53 9.79 11.20 0.55
CA ILE A 53 9.15 10.69 -0.65
C ILE A 53 9.92 11.13 -1.89
N PHE A 54 10.33 12.40 -1.95
CA PHE A 54 11.10 12.90 -3.09
C PHE A 54 12.38 12.11 -3.29
N GLN A 55 13.09 11.82 -2.20
CA GLN A 55 14.35 11.09 -2.28
C GLN A 55 14.12 9.63 -2.67
N SER A 56 13.15 8.98 -2.07
CA SER A 56 12.94 7.55 -2.25
C SER A 56 12.24 7.20 -3.56
N VAL A 57 11.33 8.05 -4.01
CA VAL A 57 10.46 7.73 -5.14
C VAL A 57 10.91 8.41 -6.42
N PHE A 58 11.45 9.63 -6.32
CA PHE A 58 11.81 10.42 -7.49
C PHE A 58 13.31 10.52 -7.72
N GLU A 59 14.06 11.09 -6.78
CA GLU A 59 15.47 11.38 -6.97
C GLU A 59 16.31 10.11 -7.14
N LYS A 60 15.99 9.08 -6.40
CA LYS A 60 16.70 7.80 -6.49
C LYS A 60 16.64 7.22 -7.90
N TYR A 61 15.61 7.58 -8.67
CA TYR A 61 15.39 7.07 -10.02
C TYR A 61 15.62 8.14 -11.08
N GLY A 62 16.28 9.23 -10.72
CA GLY A 62 16.66 10.27 -11.68
C GLY A 62 15.58 11.25 -12.05
N ALA A 63 14.44 11.22 -11.37
CA ALA A 63 13.34 12.13 -11.67
C ALA A 63 13.46 13.39 -10.82
N ARG A 64 12.93 14.50 -11.34
CA ARG A 64 12.91 15.76 -10.59
C ARG A 64 11.64 15.83 -9.76
N PRO A 65 11.78 15.98 -8.44
CA PRO A 65 10.60 16.09 -7.59
C PRO A 65 9.97 17.47 -7.68
N SER A 66 8.63 17.51 -7.61
CA SER A 66 7.91 18.75 -7.43
C SER A 66 6.62 18.43 -6.64
N ASN A 67 6.18 19.42 -5.86
CA ASN A 67 4.94 19.23 -5.09
C ASN A 67 3.75 18.99 -6.01
N SER A 68 3.71 19.67 -7.15
CA SER A 68 2.64 19.52 -8.11
C SER A 68 2.57 18.09 -8.65
N ASN A 69 3.71 17.53 -9.04
CA ASN A 69 3.78 16.16 -9.53
C ASN A 69 3.40 15.16 -8.45
N LEU A 70 3.91 15.35 -7.24
CA LEU A 70 3.58 14.46 -6.13
C LEU A 70 2.09 14.46 -5.87
N ASN A 71 1.47 15.64 -5.80
CA ASN A 71 0.03 15.74 -5.57
C ASN A 71 -0.76 15.04 -6.68
N GLN A 72 -0.29 15.14 -7.91
CA GLN A 72 -0.94 14.48 -9.04
C GLN A 72 -0.87 12.96 -8.91
N TYR A 73 0.29 12.42 -8.53
CA TYR A 73 0.42 10.98 -8.32
C TYR A 73 -0.46 10.49 -7.15
N ILE A 74 -0.51 11.27 -6.08
CA ILE A 74 -1.39 10.94 -4.94
C ILE A 74 -2.85 10.91 -5.39
N SER A 75 -3.28 11.91 -6.16
CA SER A 75 -4.65 11.97 -6.67
C SER A 75 -4.96 10.77 -7.56
N THR A 76 -4.03 10.38 -8.40
CA THR A 76 -4.20 9.24 -9.29
C THR A 76 -4.36 7.94 -8.49
N LEU A 77 -3.54 7.76 -7.46
CA LEU A 77 -3.63 6.58 -6.60
C LEU A 77 -4.96 6.54 -5.86
N ARG A 78 -5.41 7.68 -5.34
CA ARG A 78 -6.70 7.75 -4.65
C ARG A 78 -7.84 7.38 -5.59
N ARG A 79 -7.79 7.88 -6.82
CA ARG A 79 -8.81 7.56 -7.81
C ARG A 79 -8.82 6.09 -8.16
N SER A 80 -7.64 5.52 -8.36
CA SER A 80 -7.52 4.10 -8.70
C SER A 80 -8.12 3.21 -7.61
N LEU A 81 -7.83 3.53 -6.36
CA LEU A 81 -8.38 2.77 -5.24
C LEU A 81 -9.89 2.92 -5.15
N ALA A 82 -10.40 4.14 -5.36
CA ALA A 82 -11.84 4.38 -5.35
C ALA A 82 -12.54 3.65 -6.49
N ASP A 83 -11.94 3.65 -7.67
CA ASP A 83 -12.49 2.96 -8.83
C ASP A 83 -12.58 1.46 -8.59
N LEU A 84 -11.70 0.91 -7.78
CA LEU A 84 -11.72 -0.50 -7.45
C LEU A 84 -12.63 -0.84 -6.27
N GLY A 85 -13.31 0.15 -5.71
CA GLY A 85 -14.33 -0.09 -4.70
C GLY A 85 -13.98 0.25 -3.27
N ILE A 86 -12.82 0.84 -3.04
CA ILE A 86 -12.46 1.28 -1.69
C ILE A 86 -13.12 2.62 -1.41
N GLU A 87 -13.98 2.65 -0.41
CA GLU A 87 -14.70 3.87 -0.06
C GLU A 87 -13.95 4.71 0.97
N LYS A 88 -13.03 4.09 1.71
CA LYS A 88 -12.26 4.79 2.73
C LYS A 88 -11.14 5.59 2.08
N ASN A 89 -10.73 6.67 2.75
CA ASN A 89 -9.58 7.44 2.31
C ASN A 89 -8.30 6.73 2.77
N VAL A 90 -7.66 6.02 1.85
CA VAL A 90 -6.48 5.20 2.19
C VAL A 90 -5.25 6.07 2.45
N ILE A 91 -5.05 7.08 1.61
CA ILE A 91 -3.87 7.96 1.72
C ILE A 91 -4.31 9.27 2.34
N ILE A 92 -3.78 9.56 3.51
CA ILE A 92 -4.12 10.76 4.27
C ILE A 92 -3.04 11.81 4.03
N THR A 93 -3.47 13.03 3.72
CA THR A 93 -2.55 14.16 3.63
C THR A 93 -2.35 14.72 5.04
N VAL A 94 -1.09 14.84 5.45
CA VAL A 94 -0.73 15.51 6.71
C VAL A 94 -0.20 16.88 6.30
N PRO A 95 -0.99 17.96 6.50
CA PRO A 95 -0.63 19.29 5.99
C PRO A 95 0.77 19.72 6.44
N ARG A 96 1.54 20.23 5.50
CA ARG A 96 2.90 20.77 5.71
C ARG A 96 3.94 19.73 6.05
N ILE A 97 3.55 18.46 6.26
CA ILE A 97 4.50 17.41 6.63
C ILE A 97 4.64 16.40 5.51
N GLY A 98 3.55 15.72 5.15
CA GLY A 98 3.63 14.68 4.14
C GLY A 98 2.36 13.87 4.03
N PHE A 99 2.53 12.56 4.01
CA PHE A 99 1.41 11.63 3.78
C PHE A 99 1.54 10.43 4.69
N LYS A 100 0.43 9.76 4.91
CA LYS A 100 0.43 8.50 5.66
C LYS A 100 -0.71 7.62 5.17
N ILE A 101 -0.62 6.33 5.47
CA ILE A 101 -1.73 5.39 5.23
C ILE A 101 -2.68 5.48 6.42
N SER A 102 -3.97 5.54 6.13
CA SER A 102 -5.00 5.63 7.18
C SER A 102 -4.94 4.42 8.09
N GLU A 103 -5.05 4.66 9.39
CA GLU A 103 -5.07 3.58 10.38
C GLU A 103 -6.37 2.79 10.34
N GLU A 104 -7.41 3.32 9.68
CA GLU A 104 -8.70 2.65 9.54
C GLU A 104 -8.71 1.63 8.41
N VAL A 105 -7.66 1.60 7.60
CA VAL A 105 -7.56 0.69 6.46
C VAL A 105 -6.72 -0.51 6.86
N ILE A 106 -7.24 -1.70 6.61
CA ILE A 106 -6.53 -2.94 6.95
C ILE A 106 -5.58 -3.29 5.82
N ILE A 107 -4.29 -3.33 6.12
CA ILE A 107 -3.24 -3.63 5.14
C ILE A 107 -2.44 -4.82 5.67
N THR A 108 -2.26 -5.84 4.83
CA THR A 108 -1.35 -6.95 5.14
C THR A 108 -0.38 -7.13 3.99
N SER A 109 0.76 -7.72 4.27
CA SER A 109 1.78 -7.96 3.26
C SER A 109 2.35 -9.35 3.41
N ASP A 110 3.08 -9.81 2.40
CA ASP A 110 3.74 -11.10 2.44
C ASP A 110 4.70 -11.20 3.62
N ASN A 111 5.37 -10.09 3.94
CA ASN A 111 6.29 -10.05 5.08
C ASN A 111 5.58 -10.24 6.41
N ASP A 112 4.36 -9.70 6.52
CA ASP A 112 3.56 -9.87 7.73
C ASP A 112 3.21 -11.33 7.94
N TYR A 113 2.82 -12.02 6.87
CA TYR A 113 2.50 -13.44 6.95
C TYR A 113 3.74 -14.26 7.31
N SER A 114 4.87 -13.92 6.73
CA SER A 114 6.12 -14.60 7.07
C SER A 114 6.47 -14.43 8.54
N SER A 115 6.25 -13.25 9.07
CA SER A 115 6.47 -12.98 10.49
C SER A 115 5.57 -13.84 11.35
N SER A 116 4.34 -14.05 10.93
CA SER A 116 3.39 -14.87 11.66
C SER A 116 3.85 -16.32 11.77
N PHE A 117 4.49 -16.83 10.75
CA PHE A 117 4.96 -18.21 10.71
C PHE A 117 6.12 -18.47 11.64
N THR A 118 6.81 -17.45 12.09
CA THR A 118 7.87 -17.64 13.07
C THR A 118 7.33 -17.95 14.45
N LEU A 119 6.05 -17.72 14.69
CA LEU A 119 5.41 -18.08 15.95
C LEU A 119 5.09 -19.56 15.90
N PRO A 120 5.39 -20.28 16.90
CA PRO A 120 5.10 -21.70 16.94
C PRO A 120 3.64 -21.97 17.03
N VAL A 121 3.14 -22.30 16.87
CA VAL A 121 2.41 -22.66 16.77
C VAL A 121 1.64 -23.19 17.03
N LEU A 122 1.42 -22.98 17.08
CA LEU A 122 0.97 -23.43 16.97
C LEU A 122 0.30 -24.04 17.26
N THR A 123 0.06 -24.00 17.31
CA THR A 123 -0.32 -24.61 17.16
C THR A 123 -1.20 -25.02 17.33
N ALA A 124 -1.36 -24.88 17.47
CA ALA A 124 -1.89 -25.27 17.18
C ALA A 124 -2.82 -25.23 17.40
N ASP A 125 -3.07 -24.75 17.39
CA ASP A 125 -3.53 -24.76 17.19
C ASP A 125 -4.34 -24.46 17.07
N LEU A 126 -4.76 -23.98 17.10
CA LEU A 126 -4.99 -23.84 16.52
C LEU A 126 -5.73 -23.81 16.43
N PRO A 127 -6.05 -23.33 16.46
CA PRO A 127 -6.28 -23.37 15.93
C PRO A 127 -6.91 -23.18 15.85
N GLN A 128 -7.44 -22.70 15.73
CA GLN A 128 -7.38 -22.60 15.24
C GLN A 128 -7.76 -22.32 14.85
N ARG A 129 -8.17 -21.67 14.78
CA ARG A 129 -8.08 -21.56 14.19
C ARG A 129 -8.25 -21.85 13.66
N SER A 130 -8.45 -21.54 13.74
CA SER A 130 -8.09 -21.98 13.10
C SER A 130 -8.30 -22.29 12.99
N LEU A 131 -8.59 -22.01 13.12
CA LEU A 131 -8.25 -22.54 12.85
C LEU A 131 -8.38 -22.63 12.79
N LEU A 132 -8.69 -22.22 12.80
CA LEU A 132 -8.29 -22.67 12.70
C LEU A 132 -8.32 -22.65 12.72
N TRP A 133 -8.85 -22.31 12.86
CA TRP A 133 -8.30 -22.52 12.86
C TRP A 133 -8.47 -22.63 12.74
#